data_106ef1286938c5898ce51e1547aefaba
#
_entry.id   106ef1286938c5898ce51e1547aefaba
#
_cell.length_a   1.000
_cell.length_b   1.000
_cell.length_c   1.000
_cell.angle_alpha   90.00
_cell.angle_beta   90.00
_cell.angle_gamma   90.00
#
_symmetry.space_group_name_H-M   'P 1'
#
loop_
_entity.id
_entity.type
_entity.pdbx_description
1 polymer ?
#
loop_
_entity_poly.entity_id
_entity_poly.type
_entity_poly.pdbx_seq_one_letter_code
_entity_poly.pdbx_strand_id
1 'polypeptide(L)'
;MKVPYLKKKPEIKSCHNVQWEDNYSWIHQENILEVLRDKKKLLPEVKKYLDEENLFADYHLKDTKNLQKILFNEIKGRIKLDDESLPYKDHTYEYWTKTTTTGNYFIKLRKKIGSNEIEEIWNGDKEKEIHQTDYFGVGDLEVSNNDKYLGYSLDLKGSEYFTINIRDITTKKIISKEIPETSGNITFSLDDKYIFYSKLDKNHRARKIYRHKIGSFTDNDELIFEEKSEAFTVSIAISSDEKFYFIYSSDHNTSEQYYFSVNEQKPSPKLIIKREKGIIYSVSSWGGKFYNHTNKNAEDFKIEISESLEDQNWKVFIPPKEEVLIGGCTFLKNWIIRSETSDALDKLFVLNIKTNEEEELKFTDENVFVPGVSLIGKDRGTNDIYLGYS
;
A
#
# COMPACT_ATOMS: atom_id res chain seq x y z
N MET A 1 -17.82 8.57 38.65
CA MET A 1 -18.60 7.53 37.99
C MET A 1 -18.08 6.16 38.42
N LYS A 2 -18.95 5.13 38.53
CA LYS A 2 -18.49 3.77 38.89
C LYS A 2 -17.73 3.18 37.70
N VAL A 3 -16.61 2.48 38.00
CA VAL A 3 -15.83 1.74 36.97
C VAL A 3 -16.74 0.68 36.35
N PRO A 4 -16.81 0.57 35.03
CA PRO A 4 -17.52 -0.51 34.36
C PRO A 4 -17.02 -1.89 34.81
N TYR A 5 -17.91 -2.85 34.88
CA TYR A 5 -17.59 -4.19 35.34
C TYR A 5 -17.84 -5.21 34.24
N LEU A 6 -16.76 -5.78 33.73
CA LEU A 6 -16.84 -6.89 32.78
C LEU A 6 -17.12 -8.21 33.54
N LYS A 7 -18.24 -8.85 33.24
CA LYS A 7 -18.63 -10.11 33.87
C LYS A 7 -17.63 -11.23 33.52
N LYS A 8 -17.16 -11.91 34.55
CA LYS A 8 -16.35 -13.11 34.36
C LYS A 8 -17.19 -14.28 33.84
N LYS A 9 -16.72 -14.90 32.75
CA LYS A 9 -17.23 -16.16 32.20
C LYS A 9 -16.04 -17.08 31.97
N PRO A 10 -15.66 -17.87 33.01
CA PRO A 10 -14.43 -18.66 32.94
C PRO A 10 -14.51 -19.72 31.86
N GLU A 11 -13.43 -19.81 31.08
CA GLU A 11 -13.20 -20.80 30.02
C GLU A 11 -11.79 -21.32 30.14
N ILE A 12 -11.64 -22.66 30.10
CA ILE A 12 -10.30 -23.27 30.11
C ILE A 12 -9.73 -23.24 28.71
N LYS A 13 -8.65 -22.52 28.54
CA LYS A 13 -7.86 -22.46 27.30
C LYS A 13 -6.64 -23.39 27.45
N SER A 14 -6.15 -23.91 26.32
CA SER A 14 -4.90 -24.66 26.28
C SER A 14 -4.09 -24.34 25.03
N CYS A 15 -2.78 -24.20 25.19
CA CYS A 15 -1.84 -24.01 24.09
C CYS A 15 -0.47 -24.57 24.53
N HIS A 16 0.23 -25.29 23.65
CA HIS A 16 1.56 -25.87 23.92
C HIS A 16 1.66 -26.65 25.23
N ASN A 17 0.62 -27.46 25.54
CA ASN A 17 0.50 -28.25 26.76
C ASN A 17 0.38 -27.44 28.08
N VAL A 18 0.14 -26.13 27.99
CA VAL A 18 -0.19 -25.26 29.11
C VAL A 18 -1.68 -25.01 29.13
N GLN A 19 -2.32 -25.14 30.31
CA GLN A 19 -3.73 -24.77 30.49
C GLN A 19 -3.83 -23.56 31.41
N TRP A 20 -4.80 -22.69 31.12
CA TRP A 20 -5.14 -21.53 31.94
C TRP A 20 -6.64 -21.26 31.91
N GLU A 21 -7.14 -20.60 32.94
CA GLU A 21 -8.50 -20.07 32.94
C GLU A 21 -8.53 -18.66 32.35
N ASP A 22 -9.32 -18.48 31.31
CA ASP A 22 -9.61 -17.17 30.72
C ASP A 22 -11.04 -16.75 31.10
N ASN A 23 -11.14 -15.69 31.88
CA ASN A 23 -12.42 -15.17 32.34
C ASN A 23 -13.12 -14.25 31.35
N TYR A 24 -12.42 -13.82 30.30
CA TYR A 24 -12.86 -12.70 29.44
C TYR A 24 -12.81 -13.01 27.94
N SER A 25 -12.45 -14.22 27.52
CA SER A 25 -12.42 -14.62 26.11
C SER A 25 -13.76 -14.42 25.39
N TRP A 26 -14.89 -14.48 26.13
CA TRP A 26 -16.22 -14.29 25.56
C TRP A 26 -16.46 -12.91 24.93
N ILE A 27 -15.69 -11.87 25.32
CA ILE A 27 -15.81 -10.54 24.71
C ILE A 27 -15.29 -10.52 23.25
N HIS A 28 -14.35 -11.39 22.95
CA HIS A 28 -13.91 -11.64 21.60
C HIS A 28 -14.90 -12.59 20.91
N GLN A 29 -15.97 -12.07 20.37
CA GLN A 29 -16.97 -12.88 19.70
C GLN A 29 -16.35 -13.77 18.61
N GLU A 30 -16.77 -15.04 18.53
CA GLU A 30 -16.30 -15.98 17.51
C GLU A 30 -16.60 -15.46 16.07
N ASN A 31 -17.69 -14.71 15.91
CA ASN A 31 -18.09 -14.13 14.65
C ASN A 31 -17.55 -12.71 14.41
N ILE A 32 -16.42 -12.34 14.99
CA ILE A 32 -15.87 -10.97 14.89
C ILE A 32 -15.75 -10.49 13.43
N LEU A 33 -15.37 -11.36 12.50
CA LEU A 33 -15.27 -11.03 11.08
C LEU A 33 -16.63 -10.72 10.42
N GLU A 34 -17.72 -11.27 10.97
CA GLU A 34 -19.06 -10.89 10.54
C GLU A 34 -19.48 -9.54 11.14
N VAL A 35 -19.07 -9.27 12.39
CA VAL A 35 -19.31 -7.97 13.04
C VAL A 35 -18.58 -6.85 12.28
N LEU A 36 -17.37 -7.07 11.78
CA LEU A 36 -16.66 -6.12 10.94
C LEU A 36 -17.45 -5.77 9.66
N ARG A 37 -18.11 -6.75 9.07
CA ARG A 37 -18.97 -6.54 7.89
C ARG A 37 -20.33 -5.93 8.23
N ASP A 38 -20.86 -6.23 9.43
CA ASP A 38 -22.16 -5.75 9.91
C ASP A 38 -22.15 -5.55 11.43
N LYS A 39 -22.00 -4.31 11.86
CA LYS A 39 -21.97 -3.92 13.29
C LYS A 39 -23.23 -4.37 14.08
N LYS A 40 -24.34 -4.66 13.40
CA LYS A 40 -25.58 -5.17 14.04
C LYS A 40 -25.42 -6.58 14.60
N LYS A 41 -24.37 -7.32 14.18
CA LYS A 41 -24.04 -8.64 14.67
C LYS A 41 -23.24 -8.63 15.97
N LEU A 42 -22.88 -7.45 16.50
CA LEU A 42 -22.27 -7.30 17.82
C LEU A 42 -23.26 -7.75 18.90
N LEU A 43 -22.83 -8.65 19.78
CA LEU A 43 -23.65 -9.16 20.86
C LEU A 43 -24.12 -8.03 21.79
N PRO A 44 -25.38 -7.98 22.19
CA PRO A 44 -25.92 -6.91 23.04
C PRO A 44 -25.16 -6.72 24.36
N GLU A 45 -24.69 -7.80 24.98
CA GLU A 45 -23.90 -7.69 26.23
C GLU A 45 -22.50 -7.13 26.02
N VAL A 46 -21.85 -7.43 24.88
CA VAL A 46 -20.58 -6.82 24.49
C VAL A 46 -20.78 -5.36 24.20
N LYS A 47 -21.80 -5.03 23.39
CA LYS A 47 -22.15 -3.64 23.09
C LYS A 47 -22.41 -2.84 24.37
N LYS A 48 -23.21 -3.38 25.30
CA LYS A 48 -23.50 -2.71 26.56
C LYS A 48 -22.24 -2.38 27.34
N TYR A 49 -21.31 -3.34 27.46
CA TYR A 49 -20.04 -3.10 28.16
C TYR A 49 -19.20 -2.01 27.48
N LEU A 50 -19.10 -2.04 26.15
CA LEU A 50 -18.39 -1.00 25.38
C LEU A 50 -19.01 0.38 25.55
N ASP A 51 -20.35 0.46 25.54
CA ASP A 51 -21.07 1.71 25.80
C ASP A 51 -20.78 2.25 27.22
N GLU A 52 -20.74 1.37 28.25
CA GLU A 52 -20.40 1.74 29.63
C GLU A 52 -18.94 2.25 29.74
N GLU A 53 -17.97 1.61 29.06
CA GLU A 53 -16.57 2.06 29.00
C GLU A 53 -16.44 3.42 28.32
N ASN A 54 -17.16 3.66 27.23
CA ASN A 54 -17.18 4.95 26.56
C ASN A 54 -17.74 6.07 27.47
N LEU A 55 -18.84 5.78 28.18
CA LEU A 55 -19.40 6.73 29.15
C LEU A 55 -18.46 7.01 30.31
N PHE A 56 -17.73 5.98 30.78
CA PHE A 56 -16.72 6.15 31.84
C PHE A 56 -15.56 7.01 31.35
N ALA A 57 -15.03 6.74 30.15
CA ALA A 57 -13.98 7.55 29.54
C ALA A 57 -14.43 9.02 29.36
N ASP A 58 -15.61 9.24 28.81
CA ASP A 58 -16.18 10.60 28.64
C ASP A 58 -16.31 11.36 29.96
N TYR A 59 -16.76 10.66 31.03
CA TYR A 59 -16.86 11.26 32.35
C TYR A 59 -15.48 11.69 32.90
N HIS A 60 -14.45 10.86 32.76
CA HIS A 60 -13.11 11.18 33.26
C HIS A 60 -12.35 12.18 32.39
N LEU A 61 -12.67 12.24 31.10
CA LEU A 61 -12.08 13.20 30.15
C LEU A 61 -12.88 14.50 30.02
N LYS A 62 -13.99 14.67 30.75
CA LYS A 62 -14.87 15.86 30.61
C LYS A 62 -14.13 17.18 30.80
N ASP A 63 -13.19 17.23 31.77
CA ASP A 63 -12.48 18.44 32.11
C ASP A 63 -11.42 18.81 31.05
N THR A 64 -11.08 17.90 30.16
CA THR A 64 -10.15 18.12 29.03
C THR A 64 -10.86 18.58 27.74
N LYS A 65 -12.20 18.58 27.68
CA LYS A 65 -12.94 18.88 26.44
C LYS A 65 -12.59 20.26 25.85
N ASN A 66 -12.39 21.26 26.71
CA ASN A 66 -11.99 22.59 26.25
C ASN A 66 -10.56 22.58 25.65
N LEU A 67 -9.63 21.91 26.33
CA LEU A 67 -8.25 21.74 25.83
C LEU A 67 -8.24 20.96 24.52
N GLN A 68 -9.01 19.86 24.41
CA GLN A 68 -9.15 19.09 23.17
C GLN A 68 -9.60 19.98 22.00
N LYS A 69 -10.61 20.85 22.24
CA LYS A 69 -11.10 21.78 21.22
C LYS A 69 -10.03 22.80 20.80
N ILE A 70 -9.28 23.34 21.77
CA ILE A 70 -8.18 24.28 21.50
C ILE A 70 -7.12 23.60 20.64
N LEU A 71 -6.64 22.43 21.06
CA LEU A 71 -5.61 21.66 20.34
C LEU A 71 -6.08 21.26 18.95
N PHE A 72 -7.32 20.79 18.83
CA PHE A 72 -7.90 20.44 17.53
C PHE A 72 -7.90 21.64 16.56
N ASN A 73 -8.35 22.81 17.04
CA ASN A 73 -8.41 24.01 16.20
C ASN A 73 -7.01 24.52 15.85
N GLU A 74 -6.06 24.43 16.77
CA GLU A 74 -4.66 24.78 16.53
C GLU A 74 -4.03 23.86 15.48
N ILE A 75 -4.14 22.56 15.64
CA ILE A 75 -3.60 21.57 14.68
C ILE A 75 -4.26 21.75 13.30
N LYS A 76 -5.59 21.86 13.26
CA LYS A 76 -6.34 22.08 12.02
C LYS A 76 -5.94 23.39 11.34
N GLY A 77 -5.71 24.45 12.13
CA GLY A 77 -5.31 25.77 11.61
C GLY A 77 -3.93 25.81 10.95
N ARG A 78 -3.08 24.80 11.23
CA ARG A 78 -1.76 24.64 10.59
C ARG A 78 -1.82 23.92 9.25
N ILE A 79 -2.95 23.27 8.94
CA ILE A 79 -3.13 22.52 7.69
C ILE A 79 -3.61 23.48 6.60
N LYS A 80 -2.90 23.53 5.48
CA LYS A 80 -3.35 24.22 4.27
C LYS A 80 -4.46 23.41 3.63
N LEU A 81 -5.71 23.85 3.78
CA LEU A 81 -6.88 23.09 3.32
C LEU A 81 -7.12 23.22 1.81
N ASP A 82 -6.78 24.37 1.21
CA ASP A 82 -6.84 24.57 -0.25
C ASP A 82 -5.42 24.41 -0.79
N ASP A 83 -5.10 23.22 -1.22
CA ASP A 83 -3.76 22.85 -1.64
C ASP A 83 -3.77 21.94 -2.87
N GLU A 84 -2.68 21.98 -3.61
CA GLU A 84 -2.48 21.12 -4.80
C GLU A 84 -1.12 20.44 -4.72
N SER A 85 -1.08 19.15 -5.05
CA SER A 85 0.19 18.43 -5.19
C SER A 85 0.94 18.91 -6.42
N LEU A 86 2.24 18.68 -6.47
CA LEU A 86 2.99 18.84 -7.71
C LEU A 86 2.44 17.89 -8.79
N PRO A 87 2.32 18.35 -10.05
CA PRO A 87 1.88 17.50 -11.13
C PRO A 87 2.97 16.49 -11.51
N TYR A 88 2.58 15.24 -11.73
CA TYR A 88 3.48 14.21 -12.27
C TYR A 88 3.03 13.81 -13.68
N LYS A 89 4.01 13.49 -14.52
CA LYS A 89 3.77 13.01 -15.89
C LYS A 89 3.56 11.51 -15.89
N ASP A 90 2.54 11.08 -16.62
CA ASP A 90 2.30 9.68 -16.89
C ASP A 90 1.75 9.55 -18.31
N HIS A 91 2.48 8.86 -19.17
CA HIS A 91 2.18 8.74 -20.61
C HIS A 91 1.88 10.08 -21.30
N THR A 92 0.60 10.33 -21.60
CA THR A 92 0.18 11.52 -22.37
C THR A 92 -0.39 12.64 -21.51
N TYR A 93 -0.52 12.43 -20.20
CA TYR A 93 -1.10 13.40 -19.27
C TYR A 93 -0.16 13.78 -18.14
N GLU A 94 -0.43 14.92 -17.54
CA GLU A 94 0.03 15.32 -16.21
C GLU A 94 -1.12 15.15 -15.24
N TYR A 95 -0.84 14.53 -14.07
CA TYR A 95 -1.81 14.24 -13.01
C TYR A 95 -1.42 14.94 -11.73
N TRP A 96 -2.39 15.43 -10.97
CA TRP A 96 -2.17 15.95 -9.63
C TRP A 96 -3.43 15.80 -8.77
N THR A 97 -3.31 16.04 -7.49
CA THR A 97 -4.42 16.07 -6.55
C THR A 97 -4.64 17.48 -6.03
N LYS A 98 -5.90 17.79 -5.71
CA LYS A 98 -6.31 19.03 -5.09
C LYS A 98 -7.20 18.74 -3.89
N THR A 99 -7.05 19.54 -2.82
CA THR A 99 -7.97 19.62 -1.69
C THR A 99 -8.67 20.98 -1.67
N THR A 100 -9.78 21.11 -0.97
CA THR A 100 -10.55 22.35 -0.86
C THR A 100 -10.92 22.63 0.60
N THR A 101 -11.19 23.89 0.92
CA THR A 101 -11.58 24.31 2.26
C THR A 101 -12.90 23.70 2.76
N THR A 102 -13.76 23.27 1.85
CA THR A 102 -15.11 22.72 2.14
C THR A 102 -15.19 21.22 1.97
N GLY A 103 -14.24 20.61 1.26
CA GLY A 103 -14.19 19.17 1.02
C GLY A 103 -13.48 18.42 2.14
N ASN A 104 -13.79 17.13 2.27
CA ASN A 104 -13.10 16.20 3.16
C ASN A 104 -12.23 15.20 2.40
N TYR A 105 -12.39 15.13 1.08
CA TYR A 105 -11.69 14.21 0.21
C TYR A 105 -10.96 14.95 -0.90
N PHE A 106 -9.94 14.32 -1.46
CA PHE A 106 -9.20 14.91 -2.58
C PHE A 106 -9.95 14.78 -3.90
N ILE A 107 -9.59 15.69 -4.79
CA ILE A 107 -9.97 15.69 -6.20
C ILE A 107 -8.73 15.28 -7.00
N LYS A 108 -8.83 14.31 -7.92
CA LYS A 108 -7.76 13.97 -8.86
C LYS A 108 -8.05 14.63 -10.19
N LEU A 109 -7.07 15.39 -10.64
CA LEU A 109 -7.11 16.17 -11.86
C LEU A 109 -6.09 15.64 -12.85
N ARG A 110 -6.33 15.85 -14.14
CA ARG A 110 -5.34 15.62 -15.18
C ARG A 110 -5.42 16.69 -16.26
N LYS A 111 -4.35 16.81 -16.98
CA LYS A 111 -4.24 17.71 -18.15
C LYS A 111 -3.38 17.01 -19.21
N LYS A 112 -3.81 17.02 -20.47
CA LYS A 112 -3.00 16.49 -21.56
C LYS A 112 -1.73 17.32 -21.70
N ILE A 113 -0.57 16.67 -21.84
CA ILE A 113 0.71 17.36 -22.02
C ILE A 113 0.61 18.31 -23.24
N GLY A 114 0.94 19.59 -23.03
CA GLY A 114 0.83 20.62 -24.02
C GLY A 114 -0.57 21.27 -24.16
N SER A 115 -1.56 20.86 -23.36
CA SER A 115 -2.89 21.48 -23.30
C SER A 115 -3.04 22.32 -22.02
N ASN A 116 -3.96 23.29 -22.04
CA ASN A 116 -4.38 24.03 -20.85
C ASN A 116 -5.73 23.53 -20.30
N GLU A 117 -6.35 22.55 -20.92
CA GLU A 117 -7.63 22.00 -20.50
C GLU A 117 -7.45 21.01 -19.36
N ILE A 118 -8.06 21.32 -18.21
CA ILE A 118 -8.00 20.51 -17.00
C ILE A 118 -9.26 19.64 -16.92
N GLU A 119 -9.08 18.36 -16.70
CA GLU A 119 -10.15 17.37 -16.51
C GLU A 119 -10.17 16.84 -15.06
N GLU A 120 -11.34 16.93 -14.40
CA GLU A 120 -11.59 16.25 -13.13
C GLU A 120 -11.91 14.77 -13.42
N ILE A 121 -11.04 13.87 -12.99
CA ILE A 121 -11.22 12.41 -13.19
C ILE A 121 -11.77 11.70 -11.94
N TRP A 122 -11.59 12.31 -10.77
CA TRP A 122 -12.11 11.84 -9.48
C TRP A 122 -12.46 13.02 -8.59
N ASN A 123 -13.53 12.87 -7.81
CA ASN A 123 -13.87 13.81 -6.76
C ASN A 123 -14.49 13.01 -5.60
N GLY A 124 -13.73 12.87 -4.51
CA GLY A 124 -14.12 12.00 -3.41
C GLY A 124 -15.36 12.45 -2.66
N ASP A 125 -15.61 13.78 -2.55
CA ASP A 125 -16.82 14.29 -1.92
C ASP A 125 -18.07 13.96 -2.75
N LYS A 126 -18.00 14.11 -4.09
CA LYS A 126 -19.11 13.71 -4.98
C LYS A 126 -19.36 12.20 -4.94
N GLU A 127 -18.30 11.38 -4.89
CA GLU A 127 -18.46 9.93 -4.77
C GLU A 127 -19.12 9.54 -3.44
N LYS A 128 -18.72 10.17 -2.34
CA LYS A 128 -19.39 9.96 -1.04
C LYS A 128 -20.88 10.31 -1.06
N GLU A 129 -21.24 11.43 -1.71
CA GLU A 129 -22.63 11.82 -1.88
C GLU A 129 -23.45 10.79 -2.66
N ILE A 130 -22.86 10.16 -3.69
CA ILE A 130 -23.53 9.10 -4.48
C ILE A 130 -23.82 7.88 -3.61
N HIS A 131 -22.88 7.48 -2.75
CA HIS A 131 -23.01 6.27 -1.93
C HIS A 131 -23.86 6.45 -0.68
N GLN A 132 -24.00 7.67 -0.14
CA GLN A 132 -24.83 8.03 1.02
C GLN A 132 -24.58 7.13 2.26
N THR A 133 -23.31 6.84 2.55
CA THR A 133 -22.92 5.97 3.66
C THR A 133 -22.33 6.76 4.83
N ASP A 134 -22.43 6.21 6.05
CA ASP A 134 -21.82 6.81 7.25
C ASP A 134 -20.28 6.84 7.15
N TYR A 135 -19.70 5.79 6.56
CA TYR A 135 -18.29 5.65 6.33
C TYR A 135 -17.97 5.63 4.83
N PHE A 136 -16.88 6.27 4.43
CA PHE A 136 -16.40 6.28 3.05
C PHE A 136 -14.89 6.28 3.05
N GLY A 137 -14.29 5.15 2.72
CA GLY A 137 -12.85 4.96 2.58
C GLY A 137 -12.46 4.71 1.12
N VAL A 138 -11.47 5.42 0.63
CA VAL A 138 -10.84 5.19 -0.68
C VAL A 138 -9.58 4.38 -0.45
N GLY A 139 -9.47 3.20 -1.05
CA GLY A 139 -8.27 2.36 -0.99
C GLY A 139 -7.25 2.78 -2.04
N ASP A 140 -7.51 2.46 -3.29
CA ASP A 140 -6.63 2.75 -4.41
C ASP A 140 -7.35 3.54 -5.52
N LEU A 141 -6.59 4.28 -6.30
CA LEU A 141 -7.08 5.09 -7.41
C LEU A 141 -6.04 5.09 -8.53
N GLU A 142 -6.15 4.13 -9.45
CA GLU A 142 -5.20 3.90 -10.52
C GLU A 142 -5.77 4.23 -11.90
N VAL A 143 -4.94 4.84 -12.74
CA VAL A 143 -5.26 5.09 -14.15
C VAL A 143 -4.60 4.03 -15.02
N SER A 144 -5.32 3.52 -16.01
CA SER A 144 -4.80 2.57 -17.00
C SER A 144 -3.70 3.18 -17.87
N ASN A 145 -2.82 2.35 -18.44
CA ASN A 145 -1.67 2.82 -19.22
C ASN A 145 -2.06 3.62 -20.50
N ASN A 146 -3.27 3.35 -21.03
CA ASN A 146 -3.82 4.10 -22.17
C ASN A 146 -4.61 5.36 -21.77
N ASP A 147 -4.52 5.79 -20.50
CA ASP A 147 -5.21 6.95 -19.94
C ASP A 147 -6.76 6.94 -20.04
N LYS A 148 -7.35 5.75 -20.34
CA LYS A 148 -8.78 5.60 -20.61
C LYS A 148 -9.62 5.21 -19.41
N TYR A 149 -9.10 4.31 -18.56
CA TYR A 149 -9.83 3.75 -17.44
C TYR A 149 -9.32 4.28 -16.11
N LEU A 150 -10.23 4.42 -15.17
CA LEU A 150 -9.96 4.66 -13.76
C LEU A 150 -10.41 3.45 -12.97
N GLY A 151 -9.47 2.71 -12.40
CA GLY A 151 -9.72 1.71 -11.37
C GLY A 151 -9.73 2.39 -10.01
N TYR A 152 -10.73 2.08 -9.19
CA TYR A 152 -10.81 2.61 -7.84
C TYR A 152 -11.42 1.58 -6.88
N SER A 153 -11.03 1.63 -5.64
CA SER A 153 -11.53 0.75 -4.61
C SER A 153 -12.10 1.52 -3.44
N LEU A 154 -13.24 1.05 -2.91
CA LEU A 154 -13.97 1.69 -1.84
C LEU A 154 -14.29 0.70 -0.70
N ASP A 155 -14.09 1.14 0.53
CA ASP A 155 -14.73 0.57 1.72
C ASP A 155 -15.84 1.52 2.18
N LEU A 156 -17.08 1.04 2.18
CA LEU A 156 -18.26 1.82 2.56
C LEU A 156 -18.77 1.48 3.97
N LYS A 157 -18.01 0.70 4.75
CA LYS A 157 -18.43 0.19 6.07
C LYS A 157 -17.40 0.41 7.17
N GLY A 158 -16.14 0.73 6.84
CA GLY A 158 -15.03 0.75 7.77
C GLY A 158 -14.55 -0.65 8.14
N SER A 159 -14.66 -1.58 7.21
CA SER A 159 -14.37 -3.01 7.40
C SER A 159 -13.04 -3.44 6.81
N GLU A 160 -12.39 -2.55 6.05
CA GLU A 160 -11.19 -2.83 5.25
C GLU A 160 -11.39 -3.95 4.20
N TYR A 161 -12.65 -4.31 3.92
CA TYR A 161 -13.02 -5.09 2.74
C TYR A 161 -13.35 -4.13 1.62
N PHE A 162 -12.41 -3.95 0.71
CA PHE A 162 -12.58 -3.04 -0.41
C PHE A 162 -13.31 -3.72 -1.58
N THR A 163 -14.09 -2.90 -2.26
CA THR A 163 -14.74 -3.28 -3.52
C THR A 163 -14.11 -2.47 -4.64
N ILE A 164 -13.53 -3.15 -5.64
CA ILE A 164 -12.92 -2.53 -6.81
C ILE A 164 -13.98 -2.29 -7.88
N ASN A 165 -13.92 -1.14 -8.52
CA ASN A 165 -14.68 -0.77 -9.70
C ASN A 165 -13.76 -0.17 -10.75
N ILE A 166 -14.11 -0.34 -12.02
CA ILE A 166 -13.41 0.26 -13.15
C ILE A 166 -14.40 1.07 -13.98
N ARG A 167 -14.08 2.35 -14.23
CA ARG A 167 -14.90 3.22 -15.07
C ARG A 167 -14.09 3.81 -16.23
N ASP A 168 -14.74 4.08 -17.32
CA ASP A 168 -14.21 4.89 -18.42
C ASP A 168 -14.17 6.35 -17.98
N ILE A 169 -13.00 6.98 -18.10
CA ILE A 169 -12.77 8.34 -17.58
C ILE A 169 -13.62 9.37 -18.34
N THR A 170 -13.74 9.24 -19.66
CA THR A 170 -14.45 10.20 -20.50
C THR A 170 -15.96 10.09 -20.36
N THR A 171 -16.48 8.87 -20.47
CA THR A 171 -17.93 8.64 -20.45
C THR A 171 -18.50 8.51 -19.03
N LYS A 172 -17.65 8.37 -18.02
CA LYS A 172 -17.98 8.08 -16.60
C LYS A 172 -18.74 6.76 -16.38
N LYS A 173 -18.89 5.93 -17.43
CA LYS A 173 -19.57 4.63 -17.33
C LYS A 173 -18.74 3.62 -16.58
N ILE A 174 -19.37 2.86 -15.69
CA ILE A 174 -18.76 1.70 -15.04
C ILE A 174 -18.61 0.59 -16.07
N ILE A 175 -17.40 0.09 -16.23
CA ILE A 175 -17.04 -0.97 -17.18
C ILE A 175 -16.94 -2.32 -16.46
N SER A 176 -16.31 -2.36 -15.29
CA SER A 176 -16.30 -3.52 -14.38
C SER A 176 -16.79 -3.07 -13.02
N LYS A 177 -17.80 -3.77 -12.50
CA LYS A 177 -18.52 -3.37 -11.30
C LYS A 177 -18.36 -4.41 -10.20
N GLU A 178 -18.10 -3.92 -8.99
CA GLU A 178 -18.20 -4.70 -7.76
C GLU A 178 -17.35 -5.97 -7.74
N ILE A 179 -16.02 -5.79 -7.80
CA ILE A 179 -15.08 -6.86 -7.45
C ILE A 179 -14.89 -6.78 -5.92
N PRO A 180 -15.61 -7.58 -5.13
CA PRO A 180 -15.67 -7.44 -3.68
C PRO A 180 -14.58 -8.21 -2.95
N GLU A 181 -14.48 -7.96 -1.64
CA GLU A 181 -13.61 -8.68 -0.71
C GLU A 181 -12.12 -8.63 -1.08
N THR A 182 -11.69 -7.48 -1.61
CA THR A 182 -10.30 -7.25 -2.00
C THR A 182 -9.53 -6.49 -0.92
N SER A 183 -8.19 -6.51 -1.00
CA SER A 183 -7.33 -5.64 -0.20
C SER A 183 -7.36 -4.16 -0.64
N GLY A 184 -8.01 -3.88 -1.77
CA GLY A 184 -8.12 -2.54 -2.35
C GLY A 184 -7.09 -2.21 -3.42
N ASN A 185 -5.95 -2.87 -3.47
CA ASN A 185 -4.89 -2.57 -4.44
C ASN A 185 -5.26 -3.01 -5.87
N ILE A 186 -4.89 -2.19 -6.84
CA ILE A 186 -5.19 -2.39 -8.27
C ILE A 186 -3.88 -2.29 -9.06
N THR A 187 -3.60 -3.29 -9.91
CA THR A 187 -2.49 -3.23 -10.85
C THR A 187 -3.02 -3.50 -12.26
N PHE A 188 -3.02 -2.51 -13.13
CA PHE A 188 -3.39 -2.70 -14.54
C PHE A 188 -2.35 -3.55 -15.27
N SER A 189 -2.81 -4.42 -16.20
CA SER A 189 -1.90 -5.01 -17.17
C SER A 189 -1.44 -3.95 -18.17
N LEU A 190 -0.20 -4.09 -18.70
CA LEU A 190 0.34 -3.10 -19.64
C LEU A 190 -0.50 -2.93 -20.92
N ASP A 191 -1.24 -3.97 -21.31
CA ASP A 191 -2.14 -3.95 -22.47
C ASP A 191 -3.56 -3.46 -22.12
N ASP A 192 -3.79 -3.04 -20.86
CA ASP A 192 -5.06 -2.55 -20.32
C ASP A 192 -6.26 -3.49 -20.52
N LYS A 193 -6.01 -4.78 -20.70
CA LYS A 193 -7.09 -5.77 -20.82
C LYS A 193 -7.50 -6.37 -19.50
N TYR A 194 -6.62 -6.31 -18.51
CA TYR A 194 -6.79 -6.92 -17.21
C TYR A 194 -6.39 -5.98 -16.08
N ILE A 195 -6.92 -6.28 -14.90
CA ILE A 195 -6.31 -5.86 -13.63
C ILE A 195 -5.90 -7.09 -12.84
N PHE A 196 -4.87 -6.94 -12.03
CA PHE A 196 -4.51 -7.86 -10.96
C PHE A 196 -4.91 -7.26 -9.62
N TYR A 197 -5.38 -8.10 -8.71
CA TYR A 197 -5.79 -7.69 -7.38
C TYR A 197 -5.62 -8.82 -6.36
N SER A 198 -5.51 -8.46 -5.08
CA SER A 198 -5.48 -9.45 -3.98
C SER A 198 -6.87 -9.61 -3.38
N LYS A 199 -7.31 -10.85 -3.24
CA LYS A 199 -8.57 -11.19 -2.57
C LYS A 199 -8.32 -11.62 -1.14
N LEU A 200 -9.14 -11.08 -0.22
CA LEU A 200 -9.12 -11.44 1.19
C LEU A 200 -9.78 -12.79 1.42
N ASP A 201 -9.23 -13.58 2.32
CA ASP A 201 -9.81 -14.85 2.73
C ASP A 201 -10.75 -14.68 3.94
N LYS A 202 -11.26 -15.81 4.45
CA LYS A 202 -12.15 -15.83 5.63
C LYS A 202 -11.53 -15.23 6.91
N ASN A 203 -10.20 -15.16 6.99
CA ASN A 203 -9.48 -14.59 8.12
C ASN A 203 -9.04 -13.13 7.87
N HIS A 204 -9.60 -12.46 6.87
CA HIS A 204 -9.22 -11.11 6.46
C HIS A 204 -7.75 -11.00 6.02
N ARG A 205 -7.23 -12.06 5.35
CA ARG A 205 -5.84 -12.09 4.88
C ARG A 205 -5.80 -12.12 3.36
N ALA A 206 -5.00 -11.26 2.76
CA ALA A 206 -4.73 -11.24 1.31
C ALA A 206 -3.77 -12.39 0.97
N ARG A 207 -4.31 -13.56 0.58
CA ARG A 207 -3.50 -14.74 0.26
C ARG A 207 -3.61 -15.20 -1.19
N LYS A 208 -4.44 -14.54 -1.99
CA LYS A 208 -4.68 -14.93 -3.39
C LYS A 208 -4.56 -13.73 -4.30
N ILE A 209 -3.86 -13.91 -5.40
CA ILE A 209 -3.81 -12.94 -6.52
C ILE A 209 -4.72 -13.46 -7.63
N TYR A 210 -5.64 -12.62 -8.06
CA TYR A 210 -6.51 -12.86 -9.19
C TYR A 210 -6.21 -11.92 -10.35
N ARG A 211 -6.57 -12.35 -11.55
CA ARG A 211 -6.61 -11.54 -12.76
C ARG A 211 -8.04 -11.39 -13.23
N HIS A 212 -8.55 -10.17 -13.30
CA HIS A 212 -9.86 -9.82 -13.82
C HIS A 212 -9.74 -9.25 -15.22
N LYS A 213 -10.49 -9.78 -16.18
CA LYS A 213 -10.60 -9.19 -17.51
C LYS A 213 -11.55 -8.00 -17.46
N ILE A 214 -11.09 -6.81 -17.86
CA ILE A 214 -11.89 -5.58 -17.82
C ILE A 214 -13.15 -5.74 -18.67
N GLY A 215 -14.30 -5.46 -18.07
CA GLY A 215 -15.63 -5.61 -18.69
C GLY A 215 -16.24 -7.01 -18.61
N SER A 216 -15.59 -7.97 -17.94
CA SER A 216 -16.17 -9.30 -17.69
C SER A 216 -16.87 -9.37 -16.32
N PHE A 217 -17.43 -10.54 -16.01
CA PHE A 217 -17.95 -10.84 -14.67
C PHE A 217 -16.87 -11.47 -13.80
N THR A 218 -16.93 -11.21 -12.49
CA THR A 218 -15.96 -11.72 -11.49
C THR A 218 -15.90 -13.25 -11.38
N ASP A 219 -16.96 -13.96 -11.76
CA ASP A 219 -16.98 -15.43 -11.80
C ASP A 219 -15.98 -16.01 -12.81
N ASN A 220 -15.50 -15.18 -13.75
CA ASN A 220 -14.51 -15.55 -14.76
C ASN A 220 -13.07 -15.18 -14.36
N ASP A 221 -12.87 -14.67 -13.14
CA ASP A 221 -11.55 -14.22 -12.70
C ASP A 221 -10.61 -15.39 -12.49
N GLU A 222 -9.39 -15.25 -13.01
CA GLU A 222 -8.39 -16.29 -12.97
C GLU A 222 -7.55 -16.20 -11.70
N LEU A 223 -7.44 -17.29 -10.95
CA LEU A 223 -6.49 -17.40 -9.84
C LEU A 223 -5.07 -17.54 -10.41
N ILE A 224 -4.22 -16.55 -10.13
CA ILE A 224 -2.82 -16.53 -10.59
C ILE A 224 -1.88 -17.11 -9.55
N PHE A 225 -2.12 -16.80 -8.27
CA PHE A 225 -1.27 -17.25 -7.18
C PHE A 225 -2.07 -17.46 -5.88
N GLU A 226 -1.66 -18.47 -5.09
CA GLU A 226 -2.22 -18.69 -3.77
C GLU A 226 -1.11 -19.03 -2.77
N GLU A 227 -0.96 -18.20 -1.73
CA GLU A 227 -0.13 -18.47 -0.58
C GLU A 227 -0.82 -19.49 0.35
N LYS A 228 -0.11 -20.55 0.68
CA LYS A 228 -0.65 -21.64 1.51
C LYS A 228 -0.52 -21.38 3.00
N SER A 229 0.47 -20.59 3.42
CA SER A 229 0.67 -20.23 4.82
C SER A 229 -0.33 -19.16 5.25
N GLU A 230 -0.99 -19.38 6.38
CA GLU A 230 -1.90 -18.39 6.97
C GLU A 230 -1.17 -17.21 7.62
N ALA A 231 0.14 -17.33 7.86
CA ALA A 231 0.96 -16.26 8.41
C ALA A 231 1.36 -15.20 7.38
N PHE A 232 1.31 -15.54 6.07
CA PHE A 232 1.79 -14.70 4.98
C PHE A 232 0.65 -13.99 4.27
N THR A 233 0.95 -12.81 3.74
CA THR A 233 0.08 -12.05 2.84
C THR A 233 0.77 -11.85 1.49
N VAL A 234 -0.03 -11.62 0.45
CA VAL A 234 0.48 -11.44 -0.92
C VAL A 234 0.03 -10.13 -1.53
N SER A 235 0.91 -9.56 -2.33
CA SER A 235 0.62 -8.43 -3.21
C SER A 235 1.27 -8.63 -4.56
N ILE A 236 0.88 -7.84 -5.56
CA ILE A 236 1.46 -7.87 -6.91
C ILE A 236 1.76 -6.45 -7.35
N ALA A 237 2.90 -6.27 -8.03
CA ALA A 237 3.28 -5.01 -8.65
C ALA A 237 4.04 -5.27 -9.95
N ILE A 238 4.08 -4.26 -10.82
CA ILE A 238 4.91 -4.28 -12.02
C ILE A 238 6.35 -3.87 -11.66
N SER A 239 7.34 -4.47 -12.35
CA SER A 239 8.74 -4.09 -12.19
C SER A 239 9.01 -2.66 -12.69
N SER A 240 10.08 -2.02 -12.18
CA SER A 240 10.44 -0.64 -12.56
C SER A 240 10.73 -0.47 -14.05
N ASP A 241 11.16 -1.52 -14.74
CA ASP A 241 11.40 -1.55 -16.19
C ASP A 241 10.24 -2.14 -17.01
N GLU A 242 9.09 -2.38 -16.36
CA GLU A 242 7.84 -2.88 -16.96
C GLU A 242 7.99 -4.20 -17.75
N LYS A 243 8.94 -5.04 -17.35
CA LYS A 243 9.17 -6.35 -18.01
C LYS A 243 8.54 -7.52 -17.29
N PHE A 244 8.31 -7.37 -15.99
CA PHE A 244 7.82 -8.44 -15.11
C PHE A 244 6.71 -7.94 -14.20
N TYR A 245 5.82 -8.86 -13.82
CA TYR A 245 5.03 -8.74 -12.61
C TYR A 245 5.75 -9.49 -11.50
N PHE A 246 5.86 -8.86 -10.35
CA PHE A 246 6.38 -9.46 -9.13
C PHE A 246 5.24 -9.69 -8.15
N ILE A 247 5.15 -10.91 -7.62
CA ILE A 247 4.27 -11.26 -6.51
C ILE A 247 5.13 -11.34 -5.26
N TYR A 248 4.79 -10.56 -4.26
CA TYR A 248 5.43 -10.52 -2.95
C TYR A 248 4.61 -11.35 -2.00
N SER A 249 5.25 -12.28 -1.29
CA SER A 249 4.65 -13.05 -0.20
C SER A 249 5.48 -12.86 1.05
N SER A 250 4.90 -12.32 2.13
CA SER A 250 5.66 -11.99 3.33
C SER A 250 4.82 -12.06 4.59
N ASP A 251 5.52 -12.31 5.70
CA ASP A 251 5.09 -11.99 7.06
C ASP A 251 5.93 -10.81 7.60
N HIS A 252 6.03 -10.66 8.92
CA HIS A 252 6.76 -9.54 9.53
C HIS A 252 8.28 -9.58 9.35
N ASN A 253 8.88 -10.74 9.16
CA ASN A 253 10.34 -10.92 9.16
C ASN A 253 10.85 -11.91 8.12
N THR A 254 9.99 -12.40 7.25
CA THR A 254 10.34 -13.38 6.22
C THR A 254 9.61 -13.03 4.93
N SER A 255 10.31 -13.05 3.81
CA SER A 255 9.72 -12.80 2.50
C SER A 255 10.05 -13.87 1.48
N GLU A 256 9.21 -13.94 0.46
CA GLU A 256 9.39 -14.74 -0.75
C GLU A 256 8.80 -13.99 -1.93
N GLN A 257 9.42 -14.08 -3.08
CA GLN A 257 8.99 -13.34 -4.26
C GLN A 257 8.92 -14.25 -5.48
N TYR A 258 7.89 -14.04 -6.28
CA TYR A 258 7.67 -14.74 -7.54
C TYR A 258 7.60 -13.73 -8.68
N TYR A 259 7.84 -14.18 -9.89
CA TYR A 259 7.77 -13.35 -11.09
C TYR A 259 7.16 -14.09 -12.27
N PHE A 260 6.61 -13.32 -13.20
CA PHE A 260 6.28 -13.76 -14.56
C PHE A 260 6.42 -12.59 -15.53
N SER A 261 6.62 -12.87 -16.81
CA SER A 261 6.77 -11.83 -17.83
C SER A 261 5.44 -11.11 -18.08
N VAL A 262 5.51 -9.80 -18.34
CA VAL A 262 4.33 -8.99 -18.73
C VAL A 262 3.69 -9.48 -20.03
N ASN A 263 4.44 -10.20 -20.87
CA ASN A 263 3.98 -10.74 -22.15
C ASN A 263 3.34 -12.12 -22.04
N GLU A 264 3.32 -12.75 -20.86
CA GLU A 264 2.70 -14.05 -20.68
C GLU A 264 1.17 -13.97 -20.76
N GLN A 265 0.59 -14.62 -21.78
CA GLN A 265 -0.87 -14.68 -21.95
C GLN A 265 -1.54 -15.51 -20.84
N LYS A 266 -0.85 -16.51 -20.32
CA LYS A 266 -1.24 -17.34 -19.17
C LYS A 266 -0.15 -17.21 -18.11
N PRO A 267 -0.30 -16.29 -17.15
CA PRO A 267 0.69 -16.10 -16.11
C PRO A 267 1.02 -17.39 -15.35
N SER A 268 2.32 -17.68 -15.25
CA SER A 268 2.84 -18.83 -14.51
C SER A 268 3.94 -18.34 -13.56
N PRO A 269 3.59 -17.92 -12.33
CA PRO A 269 4.54 -17.36 -11.39
C PRO A 269 5.67 -18.34 -11.06
N LYS A 270 6.91 -17.90 -11.30
CA LYS A 270 8.14 -18.62 -10.96
C LYS A 270 8.75 -18.06 -9.69
N LEU A 271 9.18 -18.94 -8.80
CA LEU A 271 9.89 -18.55 -7.57
C LEU A 271 11.26 -17.93 -7.90
N ILE A 272 11.60 -16.80 -7.23
CA ILE A 272 12.93 -16.20 -7.36
C ILE A 272 13.90 -16.86 -6.37
N ILE A 273 13.68 -16.68 -5.07
CA ILE A 273 14.49 -17.28 -4.01
C ILE A 273 13.54 -17.89 -2.98
N LYS A 274 13.80 -19.14 -2.58
CA LYS A 274 12.99 -19.79 -1.55
C LYS A 274 13.16 -19.08 -0.21
N ARG A 275 12.02 -18.85 0.48
CA ARG A 275 12.02 -18.22 1.81
C ARG A 275 12.86 -18.99 2.83
N GLU A 276 13.52 -18.24 3.67
CA GLU A 276 14.26 -18.70 4.83
C GLU A 276 13.82 -17.87 6.03
N LYS A 277 13.50 -18.53 7.16
CA LYS A 277 12.96 -17.83 8.33
C LYS A 277 13.90 -16.73 8.82
N GLY A 278 13.39 -15.51 8.99
CA GLY A 278 14.16 -14.35 9.42
C GLY A 278 14.88 -13.64 8.27
N ILE A 279 14.75 -14.14 7.02
CA ILE A 279 15.33 -13.48 5.86
C ILE A 279 14.25 -12.72 5.10
N ILE A 280 14.50 -11.43 4.95
CA ILE A 280 13.72 -10.51 4.14
C ILE A 280 14.50 -10.22 2.87
N TYR A 281 13.84 -10.28 1.73
CA TYR A 281 14.42 -9.85 0.47
C TYR A 281 13.36 -9.26 -0.47
N SER A 282 13.83 -8.38 -1.36
CA SER A 282 13.01 -7.78 -2.42
C SER A 282 13.86 -7.58 -3.67
N VAL A 283 13.44 -8.18 -4.77
CA VAL A 283 14.11 -8.08 -6.06
C VAL A 283 13.41 -7.04 -6.92
N SER A 284 14.19 -6.15 -7.50
CA SER A 284 13.77 -5.17 -8.51
C SER A 284 14.46 -5.47 -9.84
N SER A 285 13.82 -5.09 -10.95
CA SER A 285 14.38 -5.24 -12.31
C SER A 285 14.64 -3.87 -12.94
N TRP A 286 15.87 -3.65 -13.43
CA TRP A 286 16.24 -2.43 -14.14
C TRP A 286 17.44 -2.62 -15.07
N GLY A 287 17.34 -2.10 -16.28
CA GLY A 287 18.47 -2.08 -17.22
C GLY A 287 18.99 -3.47 -17.62
N GLY A 288 18.14 -4.50 -17.60
CA GLY A 288 18.51 -5.87 -17.88
C GLY A 288 19.21 -6.59 -16.73
N LYS A 289 19.19 -6.02 -15.54
CA LYS A 289 19.74 -6.59 -14.31
C LYS A 289 18.70 -6.66 -13.22
N PHE A 290 18.95 -7.51 -12.24
CA PHE A 290 18.10 -7.69 -11.06
C PHE A 290 18.87 -7.28 -9.81
N TYR A 291 18.21 -6.55 -8.94
CA TYR A 291 18.77 -6.00 -7.71
C TYR A 291 18.01 -6.58 -6.52
N ASN A 292 18.70 -7.34 -5.70
CA ASN A 292 18.15 -8.00 -4.52
C ASN A 292 18.55 -7.25 -3.25
N HIS A 293 17.63 -6.53 -2.65
CA HIS A 293 17.79 -5.91 -1.34
C HIS A 293 17.47 -6.95 -0.29
N THR A 294 18.42 -7.33 0.57
CA THR A 294 18.26 -8.44 1.51
C THR A 294 19.07 -8.29 2.78
N ASN A 295 18.55 -8.85 3.88
CA ASN A 295 19.27 -8.99 5.14
C ASN A 295 20.02 -10.33 5.26
N LYS A 296 20.09 -11.13 4.22
CA LYS A 296 20.83 -12.41 4.25
C LYS A 296 22.32 -12.19 4.44
N ASN A 297 22.86 -12.64 5.59
CA ASN A 297 24.25 -12.38 6.00
C ASN A 297 24.59 -10.88 6.06
N ALA A 298 23.61 -10.04 6.45
CA ALA A 298 23.75 -8.60 6.52
C ALA A 298 22.62 -8.05 7.41
N GLU A 299 22.90 -7.83 8.70
CA GLU A 299 21.87 -7.42 9.69
C GLU A 299 21.10 -6.17 9.22
N ASP A 300 21.81 -5.15 8.75
CA ASP A 300 21.28 -3.88 8.27
C ASP A 300 21.18 -3.83 6.74
N PHE A 301 20.93 -4.99 6.12
CA PHE A 301 20.75 -5.18 4.68
C PHE A 301 22.00 -4.94 3.84
N LYS A 302 21.92 -5.37 2.61
CA LYS A 302 22.84 -5.17 1.48
C LYS A 302 22.05 -5.22 0.18
N ILE A 303 22.70 -4.86 -0.93
CA ILE A 303 22.11 -5.03 -2.26
C ILE A 303 23.02 -5.98 -3.06
N GLU A 304 22.42 -7.00 -3.61
CA GLU A 304 23.06 -7.93 -4.54
C GLU A 304 22.55 -7.70 -5.95
N ILE A 305 23.32 -8.09 -6.95
CA ILE A 305 22.98 -7.95 -8.36
C ILE A 305 23.13 -9.28 -9.10
N SER A 306 22.23 -9.53 -10.04
CA SER A 306 22.30 -10.67 -10.96
C SER A 306 21.84 -10.26 -12.35
N GLU A 307 22.31 -10.98 -13.37
CA GLU A 307 21.84 -10.85 -14.77
C GLU A 307 20.70 -11.84 -15.09
N SER A 308 20.43 -12.79 -14.19
CA SER A 308 19.39 -13.81 -14.35
C SER A 308 18.69 -14.09 -13.04
N LEU A 309 17.39 -14.30 -13.07
CA LEU A 309 16.60 -14.79 -11.93
C LEU A 309 16.70 -16.31 -11.77
N GLU A 310 17.07 -17.04 -12.82
CA GLU A 310 17.09 -18.49 -12.84
C GLU A 310 18.40 -19.06 -12.27
N ASP A 311 19.54 -18.39 -12.53
CA ASP A 311 20.87 -18.92 -12.22
C ASP A 311 21.28 -18.77 -10.74
N GLN A 312 20.52 -18.04 -9.95
CA GLN A 312 20.79 -17.75 -8.53
C GLN A 312 22.23 -17.22 -8.26
N ASN A 313 22.85 -16.58 -9.25
CA ASN A 313 24.20 -16.05 -9.16
C ASN A 313 24.20 -14.60 -8.69
N TRP A 314 23.91 -14.41 -7.43
CA TRP A 314 23.87 -13.10 -6.78
C TRP A 314 25.25 -12.64 -6.36
N LYS A 315 25.68 -11.47 -6.81
CA LYS A 315 26.96 -10.82 -6.44
C LYS A 315 26.66 -9.59 -5.61
N VAL A 316 27.48 -9.34 -4.60
CA VAL A 316 27.34 -8.11 -3.79
C VAL A 316 27.56 -6.89 -4.68
N PHE A 317 26.61 -6.01 -4.69
CA PHE A 317 26.63 -4.71 -5.39
C PHE A 317 26.87 -3.56 -4.40
N ILE A 318 26.04 -3.47 -3.35
CA ILE A 318 26.28 -2.58 -2.21
C ILE A 318 26.49 -3.49 -0.99
N PRO A 319 27.72 -3.50 -0.43
CA PRO A 319 28.04 -4.33 0.74
C PRO A 319 27.31 -3.80 2.00
N PRO A 320 27.09 -4.67 3.00
CA PRO A 320 26.61 -4.21 4.28
C PRO A 320 27.65 -3.27 4.91
N LYS A 321 27.15 -2.31 5.67
CA LYS A 321 27.96 -1.33 6.40
C LYS A 321 27.62 -1.43 7.88
N GLU A 322 28.64 -1.30 8.74
CA GLU A 322 28.44 -1.33 10.19
C GLU A 322 27.61 -0.09 10.63
N GLU A 323 26.57 -0.31 11.44
CA GLU A 323 25.66 0.71 11.97
C GLU A 323 24.96 1.57 10.89
N VAL A 324 24.81 1.02 9.67
CA VAL A 324 24.14 1.71 8.56
C VAL A 324 23.04 0.80 7.97
N LEU A 325 21.81 1.21 8.12
CA LEU A 325 20.68 0.56 7.45
C LEU A 325 20.69 0.92 5.95
N ILE A 326 20.96 -0.07 5.11
CA ILE A 326 20.88 0.07 3.65
C ILE A 326 19.42 0.00 3.21
N GLY A 327 18.91 1.06 2.58
CA GLY A 327 17.57 1.10 2.03
C GLY A 327 17.46 0.59 0.60
N GLY A 328 16.24 0.63 0.07
CA GLY A 328 15.96 0.20 -1.31
C GLY A 328 16.49 1.17 -2.37
N CYS A 329 16.39 0.73 -3.64
CA CYS A 329 16.79 1.50 -4.80
C CYS A 329 15.60 2.11 -5.53
N THR A 330 15.75 3.35 -5.97
CA THR A 330 14.91 4.02 -6.96
C THR A 330 15.68 4.11 -8.27
N PHE A 331 15.10 3.63 -9.37
CA PHE A 331 15.77 3.52 -10.66
C PHE A 331 15.31 4.64 -11.60
N LEU A 332 16.27 5.29 -12.25
CA LEU A 332 16.08 6.27 -13.32
C LEU A 332 16.89 5.86 -14.55
N LYS A 333 16.70 6.55 -15.65
CA LYS A 333 17.36 6.23 -16.93
C LYS A 333 18.87 6.00 -16.82
N ASN A 334 19.58 6.88 -16.10
CA ASN A 334 21.04 6.82 -15.96
C ASN A 334 21.50 6.72 -14.50
N TRP A 335 20.59 6.63 -13.54
CA TRP A 335 20.89 6.77 -12.13
C TRP A 335 20.18 5.73 -11.27
N ILE A 336 20.83 5.32 -10.21
CA ILE A 336 20.21 4.59 -9.10
C ILE A 336 20.33 5.49 -7.87
N ILE A 337 19.20 5.74 -7.21
CA ILE A 337 19.16 6.47 -5.95
C ILE A 337 18.81 5.46 -4.86
N ARG A 338 19.59 5.42 -3.80
CA ARG A 338 19.29 4.61 -2.63
C ARG A 338 19.32 5.46 -1.36
N SER A 339 18.58 5.04 -0.36
CA SER A 339 18.66 5.60 0.98
C SER A 339 19.59 4.81 1.88
N GLU A 340 20.22 5.48 2.82
CA GLU A 340 20.93 4.89 3.95
C GLU A 340 20.51 5.64 5.22
N THR A 341 20.36 4.91 6.32
CA THR A 341 20.09 5.54 7.63
C THR A 341 21.25 5.24 8.56
N SER A 342 21.89 6.26 9.10
CA SER A 342 22.94 6.16 10.12
C SER A 342 22.79 7.29 11.13
N ASP A 343 23.10 7.02 12.41
CA ASP A 343 22.91 8.00 13.50
C ASP A 343 21.47 8.59 13.55
N ALA A 344 20.48 7.76 13.22
CA ALA A 344 19.06 8.11 13.08
C ALA A 344 18.77 9.21 12.01
N LEU A 345 19.68 9.42 11.08
CA LEU A 345 19.53 10.36 9.97
C LEU A 345 19.54 9.64 8.64
N ASP A 346 18.57 9.96 7.79
CA ASP A 346 18.50 9.44 6.43
C ASP A 346 19.42 10.23 5.51
N LYS A 347 20.06 9.51 4.60
CA LYS A 347 20.93 10.03 3.54
C LYS A 347 20.52 9.44 2.20
N LEU A 348 20.74 10.19 1.14
CA LEU A 348 20.50 9.72 -0.23
C LEU A 348 21.82 9.67 -0.98
N PHE A 349 22.06 8.55 -1.65
CA PHE A 349 23.21 8.31 -2.51
C PHE A 349 22.75 8.17 -3.95
N VAL A 350 23.41 8.86 -4.86
CA VAL A 350 23.10 8.90 -6.29
C VAL A 350 24.25 8.25 -7.04
N LEU A 351 23.99 7.09 -7.64
CA LEU A 351 24.95 6.31 -8.42
C LEU A 351 24.69 6.51 -9.92
N ASN A 352 25.70 6.92 -10.66
CA ASN A 352 25.68 6.94 -12.12
C ASN A 352 25.89 5.52 -12.65
N ILE A 353 24.90 4.98 -13.38
CA ILE A 353 24.95 3.58 -13.88
C ILE A 353 26.08 3.38 -14.92
N LYS A 354 26.48 4.44 -15.65
CA LYS A 354 27.49 4.35 -16.73
C LYS A 354 28.91 4.46 -16.21
N THR A 355 29.16 5.41 -15.30
CA THR A 355 30.50 5.67 -14.77
C THR A 355 30.80 4.91 -13.49
N ASN A 356 29.76 4.39 -12.84
CA ASN A 356 29.81 3.76 -11.52
C ASN A 356 30.32 4.70 -10.41
N GLU A 357 30.22 6.00 -10.64
CA GLU A 357 30.52 7.03 -9.65
C GLU A 357 29.30 7.26 -8.78
N GLU A 358 29.53 7.38 -7.49
CA GLU A 358 28.49 7.59 -6.48
C GLU A 358 28.80 8.80 -5.63
N GLU A 359 27.78 9.59 -5.34
CA GLU A 359 27.86 10.75 -4.46
C GLU A 359 26.67 10.80 -3.50
N GLU A 360 26.93 11.30 -2.29
CA GLU A 360 25.89 11.64 -1.33
C GLU A 360 25.21 12.96 -1.75
N LEU A 361 23.88 12.96 -1.79
CA LEU A 361 23.11 14.16 -2.04
C LEU A 361 23.13 15.04 -0.77
N LYS A 362 23.73 16.22 -0.85
CA LYS A 362 23.86 17.16 0.26
C LYS A 362 23.09 18.43 -0.03
N PHE A 363 22.45 18.98 1.01
CA PHE A 363 21.82 20.29 0.99
C PHE A 363 22.80 21.29 1.62
N THR A 364 23.11 22.36 0.88
CA THR A 364 24.21 23.29 1.27
C THR A 364 23.86 24.18 2.44
N ASP A 365 22.56 24.41 2.69
CA ASP A 365 22.07 25.38 3.67
C ASP A 365 21.55 24.74 4.96
N GLU A 366 21.56 23.40 5.06
CA GLU A 366 21.01 22.64 6.18
C GLU A 366 22.04 21.64 6.72
N ASN A 367 22.22 21.60 8.03
CA ASN A 367 23.10 20.63 8.69
C ASN A 367 22.39 19.33 9.03
N VAL A 368 21.06 19.37 9.21
CA VAL A 368 20.22 18.21 9.52
C VAL A 368 18.95 18.32 8.72
N PHE A 369 18.59 17.27 7.97
CA PHE A 369 17.38 17.20 7.17
C PHE A 369 16.96 15.75 7.00
N VAL A 370 15.68 15.54 6.76
CA VAL A 370 15.12 14.23 6.40
C VAL A 370 14.77 14.26 4.90
N PRO A 371 15.61 13.66 4.05
CA PRO A 371 15.38 13.67 2.62
C PRO A 371 14.40 12.58 2.21
N GLY A 372 13.55 12.87 1.24
CA GLY A 372 12.69 11.91 0.58
C GLY A 372 12.75 12.04 -0.94
N VAL A 373 12.71 10.92 -1.64
CA VAL A 373 12.68 10.88 -3.11
C VAL A 373 11.33 10.40 -3.59
N SER A 374 10.73 11.16 -4.50
CA SER A 374 9.54 10.76 -5.23
C SER A 374 9.81 10.81 -6.73
N LEU A 375 9.36 9.79 -7.44
CA LEU A 375 9.46 9.74 -8.89
C LEU A 375 8.44 10.70 -9.52
N ILE A 376 8.83 11.29 -10.66
CA ILE A 376 7.94 12.10 -11.47
C ILE A 376 7.13 11.18 -12.38
N GLY A 377 6.04 10.60 -11.83
CA GLY A 377 5.16 9.68 -12.54
C GLY A 377 5.71 8.25 -12.69
N LYS A 378 5.12 7.49 -13.60
CA LYS A 378 5.47 6.08 -13.87
C LYS A 378 6.62 5.91 -14.87
N ASP A 379 6.91 6.94 -15.69
CA ASP A 379 8.01 6.87 -16.66
C ASP A 379 9.37 6.85 -15.97
N ARG A 380 10.02 5.70 -16.01
CA ARG A 380 11.37 5.50 -15.49
C ARG A 380 12.46 5.88 -16.50
N GLY A 381 12.10 6.19 -17.75
CA GLY A 381 13.01 6.69 -18.77
C GLY A 381 13.53 8.11 -18.55
N THR A 382 13.06 8.79 -17.49
CA THR A 382 13.52 10.11 -17.07
C THR A 382 14.76 10.07 -16.21
N ASN A 383 15.44 11.21 -16.08
CA ASN A 383 16.46 11.46 -15.05
C ASN A 383 15.96 12.45 -13.97
N ASP A 384 14.71 12.82 -14.03
CA ASP A 384 14.13 13.83 -13.14
C ASP A 384 13.39 13.17 -11.98
N ILE A 385 13.49 13.76 -10.79
CA ILE A 385 12.83 13.32 -9.57
C ILE A 385 12.24 14.52 -8.83
N TYR A 386 11.27 14.27 -7.99
CA TYR A 386 10.91 15.19 -6.92
C TYR A 386 11.72 14.85 -5.66
N LEU A 387 12.34 15.88 -5.10
CA LEU A 387 13.05 15.79 -3.86
C LEU A 387 12.27 16.57 -2.81
N GLY A 388 11.84 15.89 -1.77
CA GLY A 388 11.25 16.50 -0.56
C GLY A 388 12.25 16.42 0.57
N TYR A 389 12.30 17.45 1.41
CA TYR A 389 13.08 17.43 2.65
C TYR A 389 12.45 18.33 3.71
N SER A 390 12.72 18.05 4.97
CA SER A 390 12.24 18.81 6.12
C SER A 390 13.30 18.87 7.22
#